data_8a78039e661724c1c39b3fa234ecb2aa
#
_entry.id   8a78039e661724c1c39b3fa234ecb2aa
#
_cell.length_a   1.000
_cell.length_b   1.000
_cell.length_c   1.000
_cell.angle_alpha   90.00
_cell.angle_beta   90.00
_cell.angle_gamma   90.00
#
_symmetry.space_group_name_H-M   'P 1'
#
loop_
_entity.id
_entity.type
_entity.pdbx_description
1 polymer ?
#
loop_
_entity_poly.entity_id
_entity_poly.type
_entity_poly.pdbx_seq_one_letter_code
_entity_poly.pdbx_strand_id
1 'polypeptide(L)'
;MLTIKNGRIYAEEFSFVLPEGMSFYYDSGIELRDCLQFISADKKTILDVRVVKPVPLGTLEALAKSEVFIPTSEIFSVNRGGLKGKAMYFRNRTWDEECYEEHFELGNGLIAEISLTCEVSVATRGRIREILSKPPVSDFLANVTAAPTYSQRHTS
;
A
#
# COMPACT_ATOMS: atom_id res chain seq x y z
N MET A 1 3.86 2.65 -15.31
CA MET A 1 2.91 1.85 -16.12
C MET A 1 2.70 0.49 -15.50
N LEU A 2 1.46 0.04 -15.40
CA LEU A 2 1.10 -1.27 -14.86
C LEU A 2 0.98 -2.29 -15.97
N THR A 3 1.56 -3.46 -15.78
CA THR A 3 1.51 -4.57 -16.75
C THR A 3 1.08 -5.84 -16.02
N ILE A 4 0.15 -6.59 -16.60
CA ILE A 4 -0.30 -7.88 -16.05
C ILE A 4 0.30 -9.01 -16.89
N LYS A 5 0.96 -9.96 -16.22
CA LYS A 5 1.54 -11.13 -16.88
C LYS A 5 1.49 -12.33 -15.93
N ASN A 6 0.87 -13.42 -16.38
CA ASN A 6 0.77 -14.69 -15.62
C ASN A 6 0.17 -14.49 -14.20
N GLY A 7 -0.89 -13.68 -14.09
CA GLY A 7 -1.55 -13.42 -12.81
C GLY A 7 -0.81 -12.51 -11.86
N ARG A 8 0.29 -11.93 -12.30
CA ARG A 8 1.08 -11.00 -11.50
C ARG A 8 1.03 -9.61 -12.14
N ILE A 9 0.94 -8.58 -11.30
CA ILE A 9 0.97 -7.19 -11.73
C ILE A 9 2.38 -6.66 -11.55
N TYR A 10 2.91 -6.05 -12.60
CA TYR A 10 4.21 -5.38 -12.61
C TYR A 10 4.00 -3.88 -12.66
N ALA A 11 4.61 -3.18 -11.70
CA ALA A 11 4.56 -1.72 -11.59
C ALA A 11 5.99 -1.23 -11.45
N GLU A 12 6.53 -0.51 -12.46
CA GLU A 12 7.91 -0.03 -12.43
C GLU A 12 8.90 -1.15 -12.01
N GLU A 13 9.54 -1.01 -10.86
CA GLU A 13 10.59 -1.91 -10.38
C GLU A 13 10.11 -2.93 -9.34
N PHE A 14 8.80 -3.13 -9.22
CA PHE A 14 8.25 -4.11 -8.30
C PHE A 14 7.03 -4.84 -8.89
N SER A 15 6.66 -5.93 -8.27
CA SER A 15 5.47 -6.69 -8.68
C SER A 15 4.76 -7.29 -7.48
N PHE A 16 3.50 -7.64 -7.68
CA PHE A 16 2.65 -8.24 -6.66
C PHE A 16 1.55 -9.09 -7.30
N VAL A 17 0.94 -9.95 -6.50
CA VAL A 17 -0.21 -10.77 -6.90
C VAL A 17 -1.48 -10.08 -6.44
N LEU A 18 -2.55 -10.18 -7.23
CA LEU A 18 -3.86 -9.64 -6.83
C LEU A 18 -4.30 -10.22 -5.49
N PRO A 19 -4.80 -9.39 -4.56
CA PRO A 19 -5.28 -9.89 -3.26
C PRO A 19 -6.57 -10.69 -3.45
N GLU A 20 -6.49 -12.00 -3.20
CA GLU A 20 -7.63 -12.90 -3.33
C GLU A 20 -8.74 -12.53 -2.34
N GLY A 21 -9.97 -12.49 -2.84
CA GLY A 21 -11.14 -12.12 -2.03
C GLY A 21 -11.39 -10.63 -1.91
N MET A 22 -10.53 -9.80 -2.48
CA MET A 22 -10.79 -8.36 -2.61
C MET A 22 -11.17 -8.03 -4.05
N SER A 23 -11.99 -7.00 -4.21
CA SER A 23 -12.45 -6.54 -5.53
C SER A 23 -11.76 -5.23 -5.90
N PHE A 24 -11.62 -4.96 -7.19
CA PHE A 24 -11.20 -3.64 -7.64
C PHE A 24 -12.20 -2.60 -7.15
N TYR A 25 -11.68 -1.50 -6.64
CA TYR A 25 -12.47 -0.37 -6.17
C TYR A 25 -12.16 0.85 -7.03
N TYR A 26 -13.22 1.45 -7.58
CA TYR A 26 -13.09 2.67 -8.37
C TYR A 26 -13.91 3.77 -7.72
N ASP A 27 -13.26 4.83 -7.32
CA ASP A 27 -13.95 6.07 -6.95
C ASP A 27 -14.13 6.91 -8.23
N SER A 28 -15.37 7.31 -8.49
CA SER A 28 -15.75 8.07 -9.69
C SER A 28 -15.18 9.49 -9.66
N GLY A 29 -13.95 9.69 -9.99
CA GLY A 29 -13.30 11.01 -10.00
C GLY A 29 -11.80 10.94 -9.88
N ILE A 30 -11.25 9.76 -9.63
CA ILE A 30 -9.81 9.57 -9.55
C ILE A 30 -9.33 8.93 -10.85
N GLU A 31 -8.43 9.60 -11.53
CA GLU A 31 -7.75 9.03 -12.71
C GLU A 31 -6.62 8.12 -12.20
N LEU A 32 -6.82 6.80 -12.33
CA LEU A 32 -5.96 5.80 -11.70
C LEU A 32 -4.85 5.30 -12.64
N ARG A 33 -4.02 6.18 -13.20
CA ARG A 33 -2.93 5.75 -14.09
C ARG A 33 -1.84 4.97 -13.39
N ASP A 34 -1.53 5.33 -12.14
CA ASP A 34 -0.43 4.75 -11.37
C ASP A 34 -0.90 4.31 -9.98
N CYS A 35 -2.18 4.02 -9.84
CA CYS A 35 -2.80 3.61 -8.59
C CYS A 35 -3.79 2.47 -8.84
N LEU A 36 -3.71 1.43 -8.04
CA LEU A 36 -4.72 0.38 -7.98
C LEU A 36 -5.33 0.37 -6.59
N GLN A 37 -6.65 0.29 -6.52
CA GLN A 37 -7.37 0.21 -5.28
C GLN A 37 -8.18 -1.08 -5.23
N PHE A 38 -8.17 -1.73 -4.08
CA PHE A 38 -8.94 -2.95 -3.81
C PHE A 38 -9.77 -2.73 -2.56
N ILE A 39 -10.98 -3.28 -2.55
CA ILE A 39 -11.87 -3.20 -1.41
C ILE A 39 -12.27 -4.60 -0.94
N SER A 40 -12.35 -4.80 0.37
CA SER A 40 -12.79 -6.04 0.98
C SER A 40 -14.28 -6.30 0.74
N ALA A 41 -14.72 -7.56 0.91
CA ALA A 41 -16.12 -7.96 0.70
C ALA A 41 -17.08 -7.19 1.62
N ASP A 42 -16.67 -6.88 2.85
CA ASP A 42 -17.48 -6.09 3.80
C ASP A 42 -17.39 -4.58 3.54
N LYS A 43 -16.59 -4.15 2.55
CA LYS A 43 -16.38 -2.74 2.16
C LYS A 43 -15.76 -1.85 3.24
N LYS A 44 -15.16 -2.44 4.28
CA LYS A 44 -14.57 -1.71 5.40
C LYS A 44 -13.06 -1.54 5.30
N THR A 45 -12.42 -2.24 4.37
CA THR A 45 -10.97 -2.21 4.20
C THR A 45 -10.62 -1.87 2.76
N ILE A 46 -9.76 -0.87 2.58
CA ILE A 46 -9.25 -0.44 1.28
C ILE A 46 -7.74 -0.64 1.27
N LEU A 47 -7.25 -1.29 0.22
CA LEU A 47 -5.85 -1.49 -0.06
C LEU A 47 -5.49 -0.70 -1.32
N ASP A 48 -4.53 0.22 -1.20
CA ASP A 48 -4.02 1.02 -2.31
C ASP A 48 -2.59 0.62 -2.63
N VAL A 49 -2.29 0.53 -3.92
CA VAL A 49 -0.92 0.38 -4.42
C VAL A 49 -0.67 1.49 -5.42
N ARG A 50 0.29 2.34 -5.15
CA ARG A 50 0.59 3.50 -5.98
C ARG A 50 2.06 3.61 -6.31
N VAL A 51 2.35 4.17 -7.49
CA VAL A 51 3.69 4.63 -7.86
C VAL A 51 3.60 6.13 -8.08
N VAL A 52 4.33 6.89 -7.29
CA VAL A 52 4.22 8.35 -7.26
C VAL A 52 5.60 9.01 -7.27
N LYS A 53 5.65 10.26 -7.70
CA LYS A 53 6.82 11.11 -7.49
C LYS A 53 6.87 11.51 -6.02
N PRO A 54 8.05 11.49 -5.38
CA PRO A 54 8.16 11.91 -3.98
C PRO A 54 7.78 13.39 -3.85
N VAL A 55 6.94 13.68 -2.85
CA VAL A 55 6.55 15.04 -2.49
C VAL A 55 6.80 15.25 -0.99
N PRO A 56 7.20 16.45 -0.54
CA PRO A 56 7.56 16.68 0.86
C PRO A 56 6.44 16.32 1.86
N LEU A 57 5.17 16.60 1.52
CA LEU A 57 4.03 16.33 2.39
C LEU A 57 3.55 14.87 2.34
N GLY A 58 4.06 14.08 1.41
CA GLY A 58 3.67 12.68 1.25
C GLY A 58 4.58 11.69 1.98
N THR A 59 5.62 12.14 2.66
CA THR A 59 6.51 11.25 3.41
C THR A 59 5.86 10.74 4.69
N LEU A 60 6.32 9.60 5.20
CA LEU A 60 5.84 9.09 6.49
C LEU A 60 6.15 10.07 7.63
N GLU A 61 7.30 10.73 7.57
CA GLU A 61 7.70 11.75 8.53
C GLU A 61 6.72 12.94 8.53
N ALA A 62 6.26 13.36 7.35
CA ALA A 62 5.27 14.42 7.23
C ALA A 62 3.89 13.99 7.74
N LEU A 63 3.49 12.75 7.46
CA LEU A 63 2.25 12.17 7.99
C LEU A 63 2.27 12.11 9.52
N ALA A 64 3.41 11.77 10.10
CA ALA A 64 3.58 11.72 11.57
C ALA A 64 3.41 13.07 12.23
N LYS A 65 3.62 14.16 11.50
CA LYS A 65 3.47 15.56 12.00
C LYS A 65 2.16 16.21 11.56
N SER A 66 1.31 15.48 10.83
CA SER A 66 0.06 15.99 10.30
C SER A 66 -0.94 16.28 11.42
N GLU A 67 -1.79 17.29 11.21
CA GLU A 67 -2.92 17.57 12.10
C GLU A 67 -4.10 16.63 11.87
N VAL A 68 -4.14 15.96 10.72
CA VAL A 68 -5.23 15.07 10.32
C VAL A 68 -5.05 13.66 10.89
N PHE A 69 -3.79 13.19 10.94
CA PHE A 69 -3.47 11.84 11.38
C PHE A 69 -2.65 11.84 12.66
N ILE A 70 -2.79 10.76 13.41
CA ILE A 70 -2.02 10.54 14.65
C ILE A 70 -1.27 9.22 14.49
N PRO A 71 0.08 9.21 14.59
CA PRO A 71 0.85 7.98 14.52
C PRO A 71 0.53 7.08 15.73
N THR A 72 0.38 5.78 15.47
CA THR A 72 0.18 4.76 16.51
C THR A 72 1.38 3.82 16.61
N SER A 73 2.42 4.09 15.84
CA SER A 73 3.73 3.45 15.94
C SER A 73 4.82 4.44 15.56
N GLU A 74 6.06 4.09 15.85
CA GLU A 74 7.21 4.73 15.22
C GLU A 74 7.30 4.31 13.75
N ILE A 75 8.08 5.04 12.95
CA ILE A 75 8.44 4.63 11.60
C ILE A 75 9.46 3.50 11.73
N PHE A 76 9.23 2.38 11.05
CA PHE A 76 10.09 1.21 11.11
C PHE A 76 10.48 0.72 9.72
N SER A 77 11.59 -0.01 9.64
CA SER A 77 12.07 -0.56 8.38
C SER A 77 11.29 -1.80 7.97
N VAL A 78 11.04 -1.94 6.67
CA VAL A 78 10.43 -3.14 6.07
C VAL A 78 11.25 -3.59 4.87
N ASN A 79 11.17 -4.88 4.57
CA ASN A 79 11.78 -5.47 3.38
C ASN A 79 10.75 -6.39 2.73
N ARG A 80 10.47 -6.17 1.43
CA ARG A 80 9.54 -6.98 0.65
C ARG A 80 10.27 -7.50 -0.59
N GLY A 81 10.75 -8.76 -0.54
CA GLY A 81 11.35 -9.38 -1.69
C GLY A 81 12.47 -8.57 -2.34
N GLY A 82 13.36 -8.00 -1.54
CA GLY A 82 14.47 -7.16 -2.00
C GLY A 82 14.18 -5.67 -2.07
N LEU A 83 12.92 -5.25 -1.96
CA LEU A 83 12.57 -3.84 -1.80
C LEU A 83 12.76 -3.42 -0.35
N LYS A 84 13.53 -2.37 -0.15
CA LYS A 84 13.77 -1.78 1.17
C LYS A 84 12.91 -0.54 1.32
N GLY A 85 12.24 -0.42 2.44
CA GLY A 85 11.36 0.69 2.69
C GLY A 85 11.14 0.97 4.17
N LYS A 86 10.16 1.81 4.41
CA LYS A 86 9.73 2.21 5.75
C LYS A 86 8.23 2.08 5.86
N ALA A 87 7.74 1.85 7.07
CA ALA A 87 6.32 1.70 7.33
C ALA A 87 5.93 2.40 8.63
N MET A 88 4.65 2.70 8.76
CA MET A 88 4.09 3.32 9.95
C MET A 88 2.62 2.96 10.09
N TYR A 89 2.19 2.72 11.34
CA TYR A 89 0.78 2.67 11.70
C TYR A 89 0.33 4.05 12.16
N PHE A 90 -0.87 4.44 11.77
CA PHE A 90 -1.48 5.69 12.18
C PHE A 90 -3.00 5.57 12.17
N ARG A 91 -3.69 6.58 12.64
CA ARG A 91 -5.15 6.65 12.65
C ARG A 91 -5.61 8.06 12.34
N ASN A 92 -6.85 8.23 11.96
CA ASN A 92 -7.41 9.58 11.92
C ASN A 92 -7.73 10.06 13.36
N ARG A 93 -7.95 11.37 13.51
CA ARG A 93 -8.21 11.95 14.83
C ARG A 93 -9.51 11.46 15.47
N THR A 94 -10.50 11.10 14.65
CA THR A 94 -11.82 10.69 15.15
C THR A 94 -11.88 9.24 15.61
N TRP A 95 -10.79 8.45 15.36
CA TRP A 95 -10.76 7.02 15.68
C TRP A 95 -11.79 6.15 14.96
N ASP A 96 -12.28 6.58 13.80
CA ASP A 96 -13.14 5.75 12.97
C ASP A 96 -12.39 5.06 11.83
N GLU A 97 -11.10 5.35 11.67
CA GLU A 97 -10.23 4.68 10.70
C GLU A 97 -8.85 4.42 11.28
N GLU A 98 -8.33 3.24 11.00
CA GLU A 98 -6.94 2.87 11.24
C GLU A 98 -6.24 2.67 9.91
N CYS A 99 -4.97 3.04 9.85
CA CYS A 99 -4.17 3.06 8.63
C CYS A 99 -2.80 2.42 8.85
N TYR A 100 -2.26 1.91 7.75
CA TYR A 100 -0.90 1.40 7.68
C TYR A 100 -0.34 1.74 6.30
N GLU A 101 0.89 2.24 6.24
CA GLU A 101 1.53 2.57 4.96
C GLU A 101 2.95 2.04 4.92
N GLU A 102 3.34 1.54 3.74
CA GLU A 102 4.72 1.19 3.40
C GLU A 102 5.15 2.05 2.23
N HIS A 103 6.35 2.60 2.32
CA HIS A 103 6.97 3.40 1.26
C HIS A 103 8.31 2.79 0.87
N PHE A 104 8.51 2.56 -0.43
CA PHE A 104 9.73 2.00 -0.99
C PHE A 104 10.30 2.94 -2.03
N GLU A 105 11.59 3.29 -1.90
CA GLU A 105 12.29 4.05 -2.93
C GLU A 105 12.62 3.13 -4.12
N LEU A 106 12.22 3.54 -5.31
CA LEU A 106 12.54 2.85 -6.56
C LEU A 106 13.77 3.48 -7.18
N GLY A 107 14.52 2.69 -7.99
CA GLY A 107 15.77 3.16 -8.60
C GLY A 107 15.61 4.28 -9.62
N ASN A 108 14.39 4.51 -10.09
CA ASN A 108 14.07 5.58 -11.06
C ASN A 108 13.63 6.90 -10.39
N GLY A 109 13.79 7.05 -9.09
CA GLY A 109 13.40 8.26 -8.34
C GLY A 109 11.91 8.30 -7.97
N LEU A 110 11.15 7.27 -8.26
CA LEU A 110 9.76 7.14 -7.86
C LEU A 110 9.65 6.45 -6.50
N ILE A 111 8.49 6.58 -5.88
CA ILE A 111 8.15 5.90 -4.62
C ILE A 111 6.99 4.93 -4.89
N ALA A 112 7.17 3.68 -4.46
CA ALA A 112 6.06 2.74 -4.38
C ALA A 112 5.42 2.88 -3.00
N GLU A 113 4.12 3.09 -2.97
CA GLU A 113 3.35 3.20 -1.73
C GLU A 113 2.30 2.10 -1.66
N ILE A 114 2.27 1.37 -0.56
CA ILE A 114 1.22 0.41 -0.23
C ILE A 114 0.51 0.96 1.00
N SER A 115 -0.79 1.20 0.88
CA SER A 115 -1.59 1.82 1.94
C SER A 115 -2.78 0.95 2.27
N LEU A 116 -3.03 0.72 3.54
CA LEU A 116 -4.18 -0.01 4.04
C LEU A 116 -4.97 0.90 4.98
N THR A 117 -6.27 1.00 4.75
CA THR A 117 -7.18 1.76 5.60
C THR A 117 -8.36 0.88 5.95
N CYS A 118 -8.73 0.82 7.22
CA CYS A 118 -9.93 0.11 7.64
C CYS A 118 -10.78 0.95 8.58
N GLU A 119 -12.09 0.79 8.46
CA GLU A 119 -13.03 1.38 9.40
C GLU A 119 -12.97 0.62 10.73
N VAL A 120 -13.00 1.36 11.82
CA VAL A 120 -13.00 0.79 13.16
C VAL A 120 -14.08 1.47 14.03
N SER A 121 -14.44 0.78 15.10
CA SER A 121 -15.26 1.31 16.19
C SER A 121 -14.47 1.18 17.49
N VAL A 122 -15.02 1.65 18.59
CA VAL A 122 -14.40 1.47 19.92
C VAL A 122 -14.13 -0.02 20.21
N ALA A 123 -15.04 -0.90 19.78
CA ALA A 123 -14.92 -2.35 20.00
C ALA A 123 -13.90 -3.02 19.06
N THR A 124 -13.53 -2.37 17.95
CA THR A 124 -12.66 -2.97 16.92
C THR A 124 -11.33 -2.25 16.76
N ARG A 125 -10.95 -1.40 17.71
CA ARG A 125 -9.63 -0.75 17.70
C ARG A 125 -8.51 -1.80 17.70
N GLY A 126 -7.49 -1.56 16.88
CA GLY A 126 -6.40 -2.53 16.63
C GLY A 126 -6.68 -3.46 15.46
N ARG A 127 -7.83 -3.33 14.78
CA ARG A 127 -8.23 -4.19 13.66
C ARG A 127 -7.22 -4.18 12.52
N ILE A 128 -6.55 -3.07 12.27
CA ILE A 128 -5.54 -2.97 11.19
C ILE A 128 -4.44 -4.03 11.34
N ARG A 129 -4.00 -4.30 12.55
CA ARG A 129 -2.96 -5.31 12.81
C ARG A 129 -3.46 -6.73 12.56
N GLU A 130 -4.72 -7.00 12.88
CA GLU A 130 -5.34 -8.30 12.58
C GLU A 130 -5.46 -8.52 11.06
N ILE A 131 -5.90 -7.49 10.33
CA ILE A 131 -6.04 -7.55 8.87
C ILE A 131 -4.68 -7.82 8.23
N LEU A 132 -3.62 -7.15 8.68
CA LEU A 132 -2.28 -7.34 8.16
C LEU A 132 -1.71 -8.74 8.44
N SER A 133 -2.17 -9.41 9.49
CA SER A 133 -1.68 -10.74 9.88
C SER A 133 -2.42 -11.89 9.23
N LYS A 134 -3.49 -11.64 8.47
CA LYS A 134 -4.36 -12.66 7.89
C LYS A 134 -4.51 -12.51 6.38
N PRO A 135 -4.75 -13.62 5.62
CA PRO A 135 -5.15 -13.51 4.22
C PRO A 135 -6.46 -12.71 4.07
N PRO A 136 -6.66 -11.98 2.98
CA PRO A 136 -5.79 -11.92 1.80
C PRO A 136 -4.61 -10.94 1.93
N VAL A 137 -4.61 -10.04 2.92
CA VAL A 137 -3.62 -8.94 3.00
C VAL A 137 -2.23 -9.49 3.32
N SER A 138 -2.10 -10.43 4.26
CA SER A 138 -0.80 -11.03 4.60
C SER A 138 -0.16 -11.71 3.40
N ASP A 139 -0.94 -12.45 2.61
CA ASP A 139 -0.45 -13.10 1.40
C ASP A 139 -0.07 -12.09 0.31
N PHE A 140 -0.87 -11.04 0.15
CA PHE A 140 -0.55 -9.95 -0.75
C PHE A 140 0.82 -9.33 -0.41
N LEU A 141 1.03 -8.95 0.84
CA LEU A 141 2.29 -8.34 1.28
C LEU A 141 3.47 -9.30 1.14
N ALA A 142 3.29 -10.59 1.43
CA ALA A 142 4.33 -11.59 1.28
C ALA A 142 4.75 -11.81 -0.18
N ASN A 143 3.90 -11.46 -1.15
CA ASN A 143 4.14 -11.61 -2.57
C ASN A 143 4.66 -10.33 -3.25
N VAL A 144 4.76 -9.22 -2.53
CA VAL A 144 5.39 -8.00 -3.05
C VAL A 144 6.89 -8.25 -3.17
N THR A 145 7.46 -8.00 -4.35
CA THR A 145 8.87 -8.23 -4.60
C THR A 145 9.43 -7.25 -5.61
N ALA A 146 10.72 -6.99 -5.52
CA ALA A 146 11.44 -6.26 -6.57
C ALA A 146 11.33 -7.01 -7.90
N ALA A 147 11.23 -6.28 -8.97
CA ALA A 147 11.13 -6.83 -10.31
C ALA A 147 11.91 -5.97 -11.29
N PRO A 148 12.35 -6.54 -12.44
CA PRO A 148 12.98 -5.74 -13.48
C PRO A 148 12.03 -4.64 -13.98
N THR A 149 12.60 -3.53 -14.46
CA THR A 149 11.84 -2.48 -15.14
C THR A 149 11.14 -3.05 -16.37
N TYR A 150 10.15 -2.32 -16.89
CA TYR A 150 9.43 -2.73 -18.10
C TYR A 150 10.40 -3.02 -19.26
N SER A 151 11.40 -2.16 -19.50
CA SER A 151 12.40 -2.35 -20.54
C SER A 151 13.16 -3.66 -20.36
N GLN A 152 13.62 -3.96 -19.15
CA GLN A 152 14.35 -5.18 -18.83
C GLN A 152 13.50 -6.44 -19.02
N ARG A 153 12.19 -6.37 -18.73
CA ARG A 153 11.27 -7.49 -18.92
C ARG A 153 11.05 -7.85 -20.38
N HIS A 154 11.28 -6.92 -21.29
CA HIS A 154 11.02 -7.08 -22.72
C HIS A 154 12.28 -7.21 -23.58
N THR A 155 13.46 -7.28 -22.99
CA THR A 155 14.74 -7.36 -23.69
C THR A 155 15.40 -8.74 -23.68
N SER A 156 14.72 -9.78 -23.34
CA SER A 156 15.31 -11.12 -23.34
C SER A 156 15.24 -11.82 -24.68
#